data_51e093738abe0296bac8dce35436bd74
#
_entry.id   51e093738abe0296bac8dce35436bd74
#
_cell.length_a   1.000
_cell.length_b   1.000
_cell.length_c   1.000
_cell.angle_alpha   90.00
_cell.angle_beta   90.00
_cell.angle_gamma   90.00
#
_symmetry.space_group_name_H-M   'P 1'
#
loop_
_entity.id
_entity.type
_entity.pdbx_description
1 polymer ?
#
loop_
_entity_poly.entity_id
_entity_poly.type
_entity_poly.pdbx_seq_one_letter_code
_entity_poly.pdbx_strand_id
1 'polypeptide(L)'
;MSRTGTLPRIEVRLISEPADCDRCVSVYREVFGLAPSDGSLNARLLTALGRNSGMVVGAFVGGTRGVVPPGQHSHAELVGFALSFLARQDDGRLYQYSQTAAVLPAWQGQSVGRAMKFGQRSAALEAGIDLVRWTFDPLRSVNAHFNLDVLGASVTSLARDFYGPMAAPDDRGEPTDRFVVDWELLRPAVAARAVARPGGPTCERGPVSIAPGELRASADSALLGLPADWRRFRSSSPATAGRLRDRILGHAQELLNAGLVAVSCRRLDRDTAVYRFTREGRP
;
A
#
# COMPACT_ATOMS: atom_id res chain seq x y z
N MET A 1 32.87 1.88 10.72
CA MET A 1 32.69 0.44 10.95
C MET A 1 31.51 -0.03 10.09
N SER A 2 31.80 -0.62 8.92
CA SER A 2 30.80 -1.17 8.00
C SER A 2 30.13 -2.38 8.64
N ARG A 3 28.84 -2.29 8.91
CA ARG A 3 28.00 -3.43 9.25
C ARG A 3 27.64 -4.19 7.96
N THR A 4 28.50 -5.10 7.55
CA THR A 4 28.15 -6.19 6.62
C THR A 4 27.30 -7.22 7.36
N GLY A 5 26.13 -6.82 7.86
CA GLY A 5 25.17 -7.75 8.42
C GLY A 5 24.31 -8.30 7.28
N THR A 6 24.33 -9.61 7.08
CA THR A 6 23.36 -10.32 6.24
C THR A 6 21.96 -9.87 6.66
N LEU A 7 21.17 -9.32 5.73
CA LEU A 7 19.79 -8.92 6.01
C LEU A 7 19.06 -10.14 6.60
N PRO A 8 18.32 -9.98 7.70
CA PRO A 8 17.58 -11.08 8.30
C PRO A 8 16.59 -11.63 7.28
N ARG A 9 16.48 -12.96 7.22
CA ARG A 9 15.56 -13.65 6.34
C ARG A 9 14.13 -13.30 6.78
N ILE A 10 13.36 -12.73 5.88
CA ILE A 10 11.93 -12.50 6.08
C ILE A 10 11.19 -13.76 5.62
N GLU A 11 10.44 -14.37 6.51
CA GLU A 11 9.49 -15.44 6.21
C GLU A 11 8.08 -14.84 6.11
N VAL A 12 7.36 -15.15 5.04
CA VAL A 12 5.99 -14.69 4.84
C VAL A 12 5.07 -15.90 4.78
N ARG A 13 4.01 -15.89 5.60
CA ARG A 13 3.03 -16.98 5.65
C ARG A 13 1.64 -16.49 6.02
N LEU A 14 0.63 -17.27 5.70
CA LEU A 14 -0.74 -17.08 6.19
C LEU A 14 -0.80 -17.29 7.72
N ILE A 15 -1.64 -16.52 8.36
CA ILE A 15 -1.93 -16.54 9.79
C ILE A 15 -3.38 -17.02 9.98
N SER A 16 -3.56 -18.07 10.75
CA SER A 16 -4.88 -18.60 11.16
C SER A 16 -4.96 -18.84 12.66
N GLU A 17 -3.82 -18.91 13.34
CA GLU A 17 -3.75 -19.19 14.77
C GLU A 17 -4.12 -17.96 15.61
N PRO A 18 -5.02 -18.11 16.60
CA PRO A 18 -5.44 -16.98 17.44
C PRO A 18 -4.29 -16.21 18.10
N ALA A 19 -3.25 -16.90 18.56
CA ALA A 19 -2.08 -16.28 19.17
C ALA A 19 -1.32 -15.36 18.21
N ASP A 20 -1.19 -15.75 16.93
CA ASP A 20 -0.59 -14.89 15.91
C ASP A 20 -1.52 -13.73 15.52
N CYS A 21 -2.85 -13.93 15.57
CA CYS A 21 -3.82 -12.85 15.40
C CYS A 21 -3.71 -11.80 16.51
N ASP A 22 -3.50 -12.19 17.77
CA ASP A 22 -3.24 -11.25 18.88
C ASP A 22 -1.94 -10.45 18.65
N ARG A 23 -0.90 -11.10 18.11
CA ARG A 23 0.35 -10.40 17.72
C ARG A 23 0.10 -9.38 16.60
N CYS A 24 -0.76 -9.70 15.61
CA CYS A 24 -1.16 -8.74 14.58
C CYS A 24 -1.84 -7.50 15.17
N VAL A 25 -2.72 -7.67 16.17
CA VAL A 25 -3.37 -6.55 16.87
C VAL A 25 -2.34 -5.68 17.59
N SER A 26 -1.31 -6.29 18.20
CA SER A 26 -0.21 -5.55 18.85
C SER A 26 0.58 -4.73 17.83
N VAL A 27 0.96 -5.34 16.70
CA VAL A 27 1.63 -4.63 15.59
C VAL A 27 0.77 -3.49 15.05
N TYR A 28 -0.54 -3.71 14.89
CA TYR A 28 -1.48 -2.69 14.44
C TYR A 28 -1.50 -1.47 15.36
N ARG A 29 -1.66 -1.70 16.66
CA ARG A 29 -1.69 -0.62 17.66
C ARG A 29 -0.38 0.17 17.69
N GLU A 30 0.77 -0.51 17.65
CA GLU A 30 2.07 0.15 17.64
C GLU A 30 2.27 1.02 16.39
N VAL A 31 1.97 0.48 15.19
CA VAL A 31 2.19 1.18 13.92
C VAL A 31 1.29 2.40 13.78
N PHE A 32 0.04 2.31 14.26
CA PHE A 32 -0.93 3.41 14.14
C PHE A 32 -1.01 4.29 15.38
N GLY A 33 -0.20 4.03 16.40
CA GLY A 33 -0.16 4.84 17.64
C GLY A 33 -1.47 4.80 18.42
N LEU A 34 -2.14 3.63 18.45
CA LEU A 34 -3.44 3.46 19.09
C LEU A 34 -3.31 3.01 20.54
N ALA A 35 -4.28 3.41 21.35
CA ALA A 35 -4.34 2.99 22.75
C ALA A 35 -4.57 1.47 22.88
N PRO A 36 -4.10 0.84 23.99
CA PRO A 36 -4.39 -0.58 24.25
C PRO A 36 -5.89 -0.93 24.27
N SER A 37 -6.73 0.04 24.64
CA SER A 37 -8.21 -0.09 24.65
C SER A 37 -8.86 0.07 23.29
N ASP A 38 -8.10 0.44 22.23
CA ASP A 38 -8.66 0.56 20.89
C ASP A 38 -9.12 -0.79 20.38
N GLY A 39 -10.39 -0.86 20.00
CA GLY A 39 -11.08 -2.07 19.50
C GLY A 39 -11.27 -2.10 18.00
N SER A 40 -10.69 -1.16 17.25
CA SER A 40 -10.87 -1.05 15.79
C SER A 40 -10.39 -2.29 15.02
N LEU A 41 -9.41 -3.01 15.59
CA LEU A 41 -9.00 -4.33 15.12
C LEU A 41 -8.90 -5.28 16.33
N ASN A 42 -9.41 -6.51 16.20
CA ASN A 42 -9.32 -7.51 17.26
C ASN A 42 -9.02 -8.91 16.69
N ALA A 43 -8.43 -9.78 17.52
CA ALA A 43 -7.98 -11.10 17.11
C ALA A 43 -9.13 -12.03 16.68
N ARG A 44 -10.33 -11.90 17.27
CA ARG A 44 -11.50 -12.72 16.89
C ARG A 44 -11.91 -12.42 15.46
N LEU A 45 -11.93 -11.13 15.06
CA LEU A 45 -12.22 -10.73 13.68
C LEU A 45 -11.16 -11.28 12.72
N LEU A 46 -9.87 -11.13 13.05
CA LEU A 46 -8.78 -11.66 12.23
C LEU A 46 -8.88 -13.18 12.05
N THR A 47 -9.12 -13.90 13.13
CA THR A 47 -9.31 -15.37 13.10
C THR A 47 -10.53 -15.76 12.25
N ALA A 48 -11.65 -15.06 12.41
CA ALA A 48 -12.86 -15.32 11.64
C ALA A 48 -12.65 -15.07 10.15
N LEU A 49 -12.03 -13.96 9.80
CA LEU A 49 -11.71 -13.63 8.40
C LEU A 49 -10.73 -14.64 7.80
N GLY A 50 -9.65 -14.99 8.49
CA GLY A 50 -8.66 -15.95 8.00
C GLY A 50 -9.22 -17.37 7.78
N ARG A 51 -10.32 -17.71 8.46
CA ARG A 51 -11.02 -19.01 8.30
C ARG A 51 -12.17 -18.97 7.27
N ASN A 52 -12.53 -17.79 6.76
CA ASN A 52 -13.69 -17.59 5.89
C ASN A 52 -13.34 -16.74 4.65
N SER A 53 -12.37 -17.19 3.87
CA SER A 53 -11.95 -16.57 2.59
C SER A 53 -11.32 -15.17 2.72
N GLY A 54 -11.07 -14.70 3.94
CA GLY A 54 -10.16 -13.59 4.17
C GLY A 54 -8.70 -14.09 4.25
N MET A 55 -7.75 -13.17 4.16
CA MET A 55 -6.33 -13.51 4.25
C MET A 55 -5.67 -12.61 5.28
N VAL A 56 -5.02 -13.22 6.26
CA VAL A 56 -4.08 -12.54 7.16
C VAL A 56 -2.69 -13.06 6.81
N VAL A 57 -1.87 -12.20 6.24
CA VAL A 57 -0.49 -12.54 5.83
C VAL A 57 0.47 -11.91 6.82
N GLY A 58 1.31 -12.70 7.47
CA GLY A 58 2.33 -12.24 8.40
C GLY A 58 3.73 -12.28 7.81
N ALA A 59 4.54 -11.29 8.18
CA ALA A 59 5.98 -11.27 7.92
C ALA A 59 6.74 -11.49 9.23
N PHE A 60 7.60 -12.49 9.24
CA PHE A 60 8.34 -12.96 10.42
C PHE A 60 9.83 -12.87 10.20
N VAL A 61 10.59 -12.60 11.27
CA VAL A 61 12.04 -12.58 11.29
C VAL A 61 12.59 -13.39 12.47
N GLY A 62 13.81 -13.94 12.35
CA GLY A 62 14.50 -14.62 13.45
C GLY A 62 14.11 -16.09 13.66
N GLY A 63 13.39 -16.74 12.74
CA GLY A 63 13.08 -18.19 12.82
C GLY A 63 14.29 -19.06 12.58
N THR A 64 14.40 -20.19 13.32
CA THR A 64 15.41 -21.24 13.08
C THR A 64 15.17 -21.93 11.73
N ARG A 65 16.23 -22.32 11.02
CA ARG A 65 16.12 -23.16 9.82
C ARG A 65 15.58 -24.55 10.23
N GLY A 66 14.35 -24.86 9.82
CA GLY A 66 13.76 -26.19 10.00
C GLY A 66 12.26 -26.18 9.77
N VAL A 67 11.71 -27.32 9.40
CA VAL A 67 10.27 -27.55 9.42
C VAL A 67 9.83 -27.51 10.88
N VAL A 68 9.06 -26.48 11.24
CA VAL A 68 8.46 -26.40 12.58
C VAL A 68 7.30 -27.40 12.62
N PRO A 69 7.33 -28.41 13.52
CA PRO A 69 6.21 -29.36 13.64
C PRO A 69 4.88 -28.64 13.93
N PRO A 70 3.76 -29.20 13.50
CA PRO A 70 2.44 -28.67 13.87
C PRO A 70 2.31 -28.55 15.39
N GLY A 71 1.93 -27.35 15.88
CA GLY A 71 1.76 -27.08 17.32
C GLY A 71 2.99 -26.48 18.03
N GLN A 72 4.17 -26.36 17.38
CA GLN A 72 5.30 -25.60 17.91
C GLN A 72 5.30 -24.19 17.32
N HIS A 73 5.22 -23.17 18.19
CA HIS A 73 5.38 -21.77 17.78
C HIS A 73 6.83 -21.53 17.40
N SER A 74 7.09 -21.07 16.17
CA SER A 74 8.42 -20.59 15.81
C SER A 74 8.74 -19.39 16.71
N HIS A 75 9.98 -19.31 17.24
CA HIS A 75 10.48 -18.15 17.98
C HIS A 75 10.65 -16.91 17.07
N ALA A 76 10.09 -16.95 15.86
CA ALA A 76 10.14 -15.84 14.91
C ALA A 76 9.26 -14.69 15.38
N GLU A 77 9.81 -13.48 15.31
CA GLU A 77 9.11 -12.24 15.64
C GLU A 77 8.22 -11.84 14.47
N LEU A 78 6.93 -11.55 14.73
CA LEU A 78 6.02 -10.95 13.77
C LEU A 78 6.35 -9.46 13.65
N VAL A 79 6.84 -9.03 12.50
CA VAL A 79 7.28 -7.65 12.24
C VAL A 79 6.36 -6.86 11.31
N GLY A 80 5.37 -7.53 10.73
CA GLY A 80 4.34 -6.89 9.91
C GLY A 80 3.25 -7.87 9.53
N PHE A 81 2.09 -7.34 9.17
CA PHE A 81 0.98 -8.13 8.65
C PHE A 81 0.16 -7.35 7.62
N ALA A 82 -0.56 -8.08 6.77
CA ALA A 82 -1.60 -7.53 5.90
C ALA A 82 -2.88 -8.33 6.08
N LEU A 83 -4.00 -7.60 6.17
CA LEU A 83 -5.35 -8.15 6.25
C LEU A 83 -6.10 -7.85 4.97
N SER A 84 -6.76 -8.86 4.40
CA SER A 84 -7.74 -8.69 3.33
C SER A 84 -8.95 -9.58 3.54
N PHE A 85 -10.03 -9.26 2.86
CA PHE A 85 -11.25 -10.05 2.83
C PHE A 85 -11.79 -10.15 1.40
N LEU A 86 -12.53 -11.23 1.13
CA LEU A 86 -13.13 -11.45 -0.17
C LEU A 86 -14.25 -10.42 -0.42
N ALA A 87 -14.25 -9.87 -1.60
CA ALA A 87 -15.27 -8.93 -2.08
C ALA A 87 -15.63 -9.27 -3.54
N ARG A 88 -16.73 -8.68 -4.04
CA ARG A 88 -17.23 -8.90 -5.39
C ARG A 88 -17.52 -7.59 -6.08
N GLN A 89 -17.13 -7.47 -7.35
CA GLN A 89 -17.51 -6.36 -8.22
C GLN A 89 -18.96 -6.54 -8.72
N ASP A 90 -19.53 -5.48 -9.29
CA ASP A 90 -20.89 -5.50 -9.83
C ASP A 90 -21.05 -6.48 -11.00
N ASP A 91 -19.98 -6.71 -11.77
CA ASP A 91 -19.92 -7.70 -12.85
C ASP A 91 -19.79 -9.15 -12.36
N GLY A 92 -19.67 -9.35 -11.05
CA GLY A 92 -19.55 -10.68 -10.42
C GLY A 92 -18.10 -11.11 -10.18
N ARG A 93 -17.07 -10.42 -10.68
CA ARG A 93 -15.66 -10.77 -10.46
C ARG A 93 -15.33 -10.68 -8.97
N LEU A 94 -14.69 -11.72 -8.45
CA LEU A 94 -14.20 -11.75 -7.07
C LEU A 94 -12.84 -11.07 -6.98
N TYR A 95 -12.59 -10.42 -5.85
CA TYR A 95 -11.28 -9.83 -5.53
C TYR A 95 -11.02 -9.83 -4.03
N GLN A 96 -9.75 -9.73 -3.64
CA GLN A 96 -9.39 -9.47 -2.24
C GLN A 96 -9.33 -7.96 -2.00
N TYR A 97 -10.13 -7.46 -1.06
CA TYR A 97 -9.97 -6.09 -0.58
C TYR A 97 -8.94 -6.05 0.54
N SER A 98 -7.77 -5.46 0.28
CA SER A 98 -6.68 -5.35 1.25
C SER A 98 -6.94 -4.16 2.19
N GLN A 99 -7.54 -4.44 3.35
CA GLN A 99 -8.02 -3.44 4.30
C GLN A 99 -6.89 -2.73 5.02
N THR A 100 -5.86 -3.46 5.45
CA THR A 100 -4.77 -2.94 6.27
C THR A 100 -3.48 -3.66 5.94
N ALA A 101 -2.39 -2.90 5.95
CA ALA A 101 -1.03 -3.42 5.94
C ALA A 101 -0.19 -2.59 6.93
N ALA A 102 0.50 -3.25 7.83
CA ALA A 102 1.32 -2.64 8.86
C ALA A 102 2.70 -3.31 8.94
N VAL A 103 3.75 -2.51 9.08
CA VAL A 103 5.12 -2.97 9.32
C VAL A 103 5.69 -2.14 10.47
N LEU A 104 6.22 -2.80 11.49
CA LEU A 104 6.84 -2.14 12.64
C LEU A 104 7.87 -1.10 12.19
N PRO A 105 7.94 0.08 12.83
CA PRO A 105 8.84 1.17 12.42
C PRO A 105 10.29 0.74 12.27
N ALA A 106 10.80 -0.11 13.17
CA ALA A 106 12.16 -0.64 13.11
C ALA A 106 12.45 -1.49 11.86
N TRP A 107 11.42 -2.00 11.18
CA TRP A 107 11.51 -2.87 10.02
C TRP A 107 11.08 -2.23 8.70
N GLN A 108 10.66 -0.96 8.75
CA GLN A 108 10.34 -0.19 7.55
C GLN A 108 11.62 0.09 6.73
N GLY A 109 11.47 0.25 5.42
CA GLY A 109 12.61 0.44 4.51
C GLY A 109 13.45 -0.82 4.23
N GLN A 110 13.16 -1.95 4.87
CA GLN A 110 13.91 -3.21 4.76
C GLN A 110 13.21 -4.25 3.86
N SER A 111 12.36 -3.81 2.95
CA SER A 111 11.59 -4.65 2.00
C SER A 111 10.56 -5.59 2.65
N VAL A 112 10.27 -5.48 3.95
CA VAL A 112 9.26 -6.30 4.65
C VAL A 112 7.89 -6.11 4.02
N GLY A 113 7.44 -4.87 3.82
CA GLY A 113 6.15 -4.58 3.20
C GLY A 113 6.04 -5.15 1.78
N ARG A 114 7.14 -5.10 1.00
CA ARG A 114 7.18 -5.71 -0.32
C ARG A 114 7.04 -7.24 -0.24
N ALA A 115 7.83 -7.89 0.59
CA ALA A 115 7.76 -9.35 0.77
C ALA A 115 6.35 -9.79 1.18
N MET A 116 5.75 -9.09 2.14
CA MET A 116 4.40 -9.35 2.64
C MET A 116 3.33 -9.18 1.54
N LYS A 117 3.39 -8.12 0.73
CA LYS A 117 2.44 -7.91 -0.37
C LYS A 117 2.59 -8.97 -1.46
N PHE A 118 3.80 -9.39 -1.82
CA PHE A 118 3.98 -10.49 -2.76
C PHE A 118 3.59 -11.85 -2.16
N GLY A 119 3.70 -12.05 -0.86
CA GLY A 119 3.10 -13.19 -0.18
C GLY A 119 1.56 -13.17 -0.25
N GLN A 120 0.93 -12.01 -0.07
CA GLN A 120 -0.51 -11.82 -0.29
C GLN A 120 -0.90 -12.15 -1.75
N ARG A 121 -0.08 -11.73 -2.73
CA ARG A 121 -0.29 -12.09 -4.14
C ARG A 121 -0.29 -13.62 -4.34
N SER A 122 0.70 -14.31 -3.82
CA SER A 122 0.79 -15.77 -3.95
C SER A 122 -0.44 -16.46 -3.37
N ALA A 123 -0.82 -16.10 -2.14
CA ALA A 123 -2.00 -16.66 -1.48
C ALA A 123 -3.31 -16.34 -2.23
N ALA A 124 -3.45 -15.14 -2.80
CA ALA A 124 -4.62 -14.78 -3.60
C ALA A 124 -4.71 -15.62 -4.89
N LEU A 125 -3.61 -15.79 -5.61
CA LEU A 125 -3.56 -16.61 -6.82
C LEU A 125 -3.82 -18.09 -6.53
N GLU A 126 -3.30 -18.64 -5.43
CA GLU A 126 -3.58 -20.00 -4.97
C GLU A 126 -5.08 -20.21 -4.64
N ALA A 127 -5.76 -19.16 -4.17
CA ALA A 127 -7.21 -19.14 -3.95
C ALA A 127 -8.03 -18.84 -5.21
N GLY A 128 -7.42 -18.75 -6.40
CA GLY A 128 -8.10 -18.44 -7.65
C GLY A 128 -8.50 -16.96 -7.82
N ILE A 129 -7.94 -16.06 -7.01
CA ILE A 129 -8.23 -14.62 -7.07
C ILE A 129 -7.07 -13.91 -7.76
N ASP A 130 -7.37 -13.21 -8.84
CA ASP A 130 -6.38 -12.52 -9.68
C ASP A 130 -6.36 -10.99 -9.51
N LEU A 131 -7.23 -10.45 -8.66
CA LEU A 131 -7.31 -9.02 -8.34
C LEU A 131 -7.22 -8.78 -6.83
N VAL A 132 -6.35 -7.86 -6.44
CA VAL A 132 -6.34 -7.27 -5.09
C VAL A 132 -6.60 -5.79 -5.20
N ARG A 133 -7.56 -5.28 -4.45
CA ARG A 133 -7.94 -3.86 -4.41
C ARG A 133 -7.72 -3.28 -3.02
N TRP A 134 -7.31 -2.01 -2.95
CA TRP A 134 -7.25 -1.24 -1.71
C TRP A 134 -7.38 0.25 -1.98
N THR A 135 -7.34 1.04 -0.93
CA THR A 135 -7.33 2.50 -1.02
C THR A 135 -6.12 3.09 -0.31
N PHE A 136 -5.66 4.25 -0.79
CA PHE A 136 -4.62 5.02 -0.09
C PHE A 136 -4.84 6.53 -0.27
N ASP A 137 -4.26 7.33 0.63
CA ASP A 137 -4.30 8.79 0.57
C ASP A 137 -3.49 9.30 -0.64
N PRO A 138 -4.12 10.01 -1.60
CA PRO A 138 -3.48 10.51 -2.81
C PRO A 138 -2.27 11.42 -2.57
N LEU A 139 -2.20 12.08 -1.42
CA LEU A 139 -1.13 13.03 -1.11
C LEU A 139 0.07 12.37 -0.41
N ARG A 140 -0.02 11.07 -0.11
CA ARG A 140 1.09 10.29 0.44
C ARG A 140 1.99 9.72 -0.67
N SER A 141 2.93 10.54 -1.17
CA SER A 141 3.83 10.17 -2.28
C SER A 141 4.63 8.88 -2.03
N VAL A 142 5.04 8.61 -0.79
CA VAL A 142 5.75 7.36 -0.41
C VAL A 142 4.86 6.14 -0.59
N ASN A 143 3.59 6.22 -0.16
CA ASN A 143 2.62 5.13 -0.38
C ASN A 143 2.29 4.97 -1.86
N ALA A 144 2.12 6.08 -2.57
CA ALA A 144 1.90 6.08 -4.00
C ALA A 144 3.05 5.39 -4.76
N HIS A 145 4.30 5.75 -4.44
CA HIS A 145 5.48 5.10 -5.01
C HIS A 145 5.48 3.59 -4.73
N PHE A 146 5.24 3.21 -3.49
CA PHE A 146 5.19 1.79 -3.12
C PHE A 146 4.12 1.04 -3.92
N ASN A 147 2.91 1.57 -4.00
CA ASN A 147 1.79 0.92 -4.69
C ASN A 147 2.02 0.82 -6.21
N LEU A 148 2.45 1.90 -6.82
CA LEU A 148 2.51 2.02 -8.28
C LEU A 148 3.85 1.53 -8.86
N ASP A 149 4.97 1.97 -8.29
CA ASP A 149 6.30 1.65 -8.83
C ASP A 149 6.84 0.33 -8.28
N VAL A 150 6.68 0.06 -6.98
CA VAL A 150 7.21 -1.17 -6.36
C VAL A 150 6.31 -2.37 -6.61
N LEU A 151 5.00 -2.24 -6.42
CA LEU A 151 4.05 -3.35 -6.61
C LEU A 151 3.54 -3.45 -8.06
N GLY A 152 3.47 -2.35 -8.79
CA GLY A 152 2.95 -2.30 -10.16
C GLY A 152 1.42 -2.27 -10.23
N ALA A 153 0.76 -1.80 -9.18
CA ALA A 153 -0.67 -1.54 -9.19
C ALA A 153 -1.00 -0.26 -9.98
N SER A 154 -2.27 -0.01 -10.24
CA SER A 154 -2.74 1.18 -10.94
C SER A 154 -3.89 1.85 -10.17
N VAL A 155 -3.92 3.19 -10.13
CA VAL A 155 -5.06 3.94 -9.61
C VAL A 155 -6.14 4.00 -10.68
N THR A 156 -7.33 3.49 -10.37
CA THR A 156 -8.46 3.40 -11.30
C THR A 156 -9.58 4.38 -11.01
N SER A 157 -9.68 4.88 -9.76
CA SER A 157 -10.65 5.89 -9.39
C SER A 157 -10.23 6.69 -8.16
N LEU A 158 -10.93 7.81 -7.93
CA LEU A 158 -10.81 8.64 -6.74
C LEU A 158 -12.15 8.63 -6.00
N ALA A 159 -12.14 8.13 -4.77
CA ALA A 159 -13.29 8.20 -3.86
C ALA A 159 -13.13 9.39 -2.92
N ARG A 160 -14.07 10.32 -2.97
CA ARG A 160 -14.08 11.50 -2.11
C ARG A 160 -14.64 11.13 -0.75
N ASP A 161 -14.00 11.62 0.30
CA ASP A 161 -14.39 11.44 1.71
C ASP A 161 -14.81 9.98 2.06
N PHE A 162 -13.98 9.02 1.64
CA PHE A 162 -14.30 7.59 1.61
C PHE A 162 -14.74 7.03 2.97
N TYR A 163 -14.12 7.48 4.06
CA TYR A 163 -14.44 7.03 5.42
C TYR A 163 -15.35 8.02 6.18
N GLY A 164 -15.72 9.15 5.58
CA GLY A 164 -16.50 10.17 6.25
C GLY A 164 -15.75 10.81 7.44
N PRO A 165 -16.48 11.42 8.38
CA PRO A 165 -15.89 12.15 9.51
C PRO A 165 -15.23 11.24 10.58
N MET A 166 -15.30 9.92 10.46
CA MET A 166 -14.64 8.96 11.35
C MET A 166 -13.16 8.80 10.98
N ALA A 167 -12.44 9.89 11.00
CA ALA A 167 -11.05 9.92 10.61
C ALA A 167 -10.14 9.21 11.62
N ALA A 168 -9.15 8.47 11.13
CA ALA A 168 -8.05 7.98 11.95
C ALA A 168 -7.30 9.18 12.59
N PRO A 169 -6.60 9.00 13.72
CA PRO A 169 -5.83 10.05 14.36
C PRO A 169 -4.88 10.82 13.41
N ASP A 170 -4.48 10.17 12.34
CA ASP A 170 -3.61 10.73 11.30
C ASP A 170 -4.32 11.72 10.34
N ASP A 171 -5.63 11.60 10.16
CA ASP A 171 -6.39 12.42 9.20
C ASP A 171 -6.73 13.82 9.76
N ARG A 172 -6.68 14.01 11.09
CA ARG A 172 -6.81 15.31 11.79
C ARG A 172 -7.95 16.18 11.30
N GLY A 173 -9.10 15.58 11.00
CA GLY A 173 -10.29 16.27 10.53
C GLY A 173 -10.27 16.69 9.05
N GLU A 174 -9.30 16.26 8.26
CA GLU A 174 -9.32 16.41 6.81
C GLU A 174 -10.27 15.38 6.17
N PRO A 175 -10.89 15.72 5.01
CA PRO A 175 -11.65 14.75 4.25
C PRO A 175 -10.79 13.53 3.88
N THR A 176 -11.38 12.35 4.01
CA THR A 176 -10.69 11.09 3.79
C THR A 176 -10.73 10.67 2.32
N ASP A 177 -10.24 11.54 1.41
CA ASP A 177 -10.15 11.19 -0.01
C ASP A 177 -9.18 10.04 -0.23
N ARG A 178 -9.56 9.10 -1.08
CA ARG A 178 -8.77 7.90 -1.34
C ARG A 178 -8.66 7.61 -2.83
N PHE A 179 -7.45 7.34 -3.30
CA PHE A 179 -7.28 6.62 -4.55
C PHE A 179 -7.66 5.16 -4.37
N VAL A 180 -8.48 4.64 -5.27
CA VAL A 180 -8.76 3.21 -5.39
C VAL A 180 -7.72 2.60 -6.30
N VAL A 181 -7.09 1.53 -5.83
CA VAL A 181 -5.97 0.86 -6.52
C VAL A 181 -6.37 -0.55 -6.88
N ASP A 182 -6.18 -0.90 -8.14
CA ASP A 182 -6.29 -2.26 -8.65
C ASP A 182 -4.91 -2.85 -8.90
N TRP A 183 -4.67 -3.99 -8.32
CA TRP A 183 -3.48 -4.79 -8.51
C TRP A 183 -3.83 -6.08 -9.23
N GLU A 184 -3.74 -6.03 -10.54
CA GLU A 184 -3.98 -7.16 -11.43
C GLU A 184 -2.80 -8.13 -11.34
N LEU A 185 -2.97 -9.20 -10.58
CA LEU A 185 -1.89 -10.08 -10.13
C LEU A 185 -1.20 -10.85 -11.26
N LEU A 186 -1.92 -11.10 -12.35
CA LEU A 186 -1.42 -11.85 -13.52
C LEU A 186 -0.73 -10.96 -14.56
N ARG A 187 -0.78 -9.62 -14.41
CA ARG A 187 -0.10 -8.72 -15.38
C ARG A 187 1.40 -9.06 -15.46
N PRO A 188 1.97 -9.18 -16.69
CA PRO A 188 3.40 -9.50 -16.84
C PRO A 188 4.33 -8.57 -16.05
N ALA A 189 4.01 -7.27 -16.01
CA ALA A 189 4.79 -6.30 -15.26
C ALA A 189 4.73 -6.54 -13.74
N VAL A 190 3.61 -7.03 -13.20
CA VAL A 190 3.46 -7.39 -11.77
C VAL A 190 4.21 -8.70 -11.49
N ALA A 191 4.06 -9.70 -12.36
CA ALA A 191 4.77 -10.97 -12.23
C ALA A 191 6.30 -10.79 -12.27
N ALA A 192 6.81 -9.94 -13.17
CA ALA A 192 8.23 -9.60 -13.23
C ALA A 192 8.72 -8.93 -11.94
N ARG A 193 7.92 -8.03 -11.34
CA ARG A 193 8.26 -7.41 -10.06
C ARG A 193 8.29 -8.42 -8.90
N ALA A 194 7.47 -9.46 -8.93
CA ALA A 194 7.44 -10.48 -7.88
C ALA A 194 8.78 -11.21 -7.75
N VAL A 195 9.48 -11.47 -8.85
CA VAL A 195 10.76 -12.19 -8.89
C VAL A 195 11.98 -11.26 -8.90
N ALA A 196 11.81 -9.97 -9.21
CA ALA A 196 12.90 -9.01 -9.21
C ALA A 196 13.46 -8.78 -7.81
N ARG A 197 14.78 -8.56 -7.72
CA ARG A 197 15.41 -8.13 -6.46
C ARG A 197 14.94 -6.71 -6.10
N PRO A 198 14.76 -6.41 -4.78
CA PRO A 198 14.53 -5.03 -4.34
C PRO A 198 15.64 -4.10 -4.85
N GLY A 199 15.28 -2.91 -5.38
CA GLY A 199 16.25 -1.96 -5.90
C GLY A 199 16.64 -2.15 -7.37
N GLY A 200 15.93 -2.98 -8.13
CA GLY A 200 16.09 -3.05 -9.59
C GLY A 200 15.78 -1.71 -10.28
N PRO A 201 16.30 -1.50 -11.52
CA PRO A 201 16.27 -0.20 -12.19
C PRO A 201 14.85 0.33 -12.29
N THR A 202 14.59 1.44 -11.64
CA THR A 202 13.46 2.29 -11.95
C THR A 202 13.74 2.87 -13.33
N CYS A 203 12.84 2.64 -14.30
CA CYS A 203 12.97 3.16 -15.66
C CYS A 203 13.38 4.63 -15.64
N GLU A 204 14.60 4.92 -16.08
CA GLU A 204 15.12 6.28 -16.19
C GLU A 204 14.29 7.04 -17.24
N ARG A 205 13.75 8.16 -16.83
CA ARG A 205 13.24 9.17 -17.74
C ARG A 205 13.88 10.49 -17.33
N GLY A 206 14.27 11.26 -18.33
CA GLY A 206 15.04 12.48 -18.19
C GLY A 206 14.47 13.48 -17.17
N PRO A 207 15.19 14.57 -16.88
CA PRO A 207 14.85 15.52 -15.85
C PRO A 207 13.45 16.10 -16.12
N VAL A 208 12.54 15.92 -15.17
CA VAL A 208 11.20 16.52 -15.17
C VAL A 208 11.24 17.64 -14.13
N SER A 209 10.93 18.86 -14.55
CA SER A 209 10.69 19.97 -13.64
C SER A 209 9.19 20.26 -13.65
N ILE A 210 8.52 20.08 -12.52
CA ILE A 210 7.08 20.32 -12.34
C ILE A 210 6.83 20.79 -10.91
N ALA A 211 5.99 21.80 -10.74
CA ALA A 211 5.64 22.30 -9.41
C ALA A 211 4.48 21.51 -8.78
N PRO A 212 4.36 21.48 -7.44
CA PRO A 212 3.18 20.94 -6.78
C PRO A 212 1.88 21.62 -7.25
N GLY A 213 0.90 20.81 -7.69
CA GLY A 213 -0.37 21.26 -8.26
C GLY A 213 -0.30 21.65 -9.75
N GLU A 214 0.85 21.58 -10.38
CA GLU A 214 0.99 21.76 -11.84
C GLU A 214 0.57 20.46 -12.54
N LEU A 215 -0.18 20.62 -13.64
CA LEU A 215 -0.58 19.55 -14.54
C LEU A 215 0.04 19.77 -15.91
N ARG A 216 0.71 18.75 -16.46
CA ARG A 216 1.14 18.69 -17.86
C ARG A 216 0.50 17.48 -18.50
N ALA A 217 -0.40 17.70 -19.44
CA ALA A 217 -1.16 16.66 -20.08
C ALA A 217 -0.96 16.64 -21.61
N SER A 218 -1.00 15.45 -22.16
CA SER A 218 -1.15 15.16 -23.59
C SER A 218 -2.36 14.25 -23.80
N ALA A 219 -2.63 13.82 -25.04
CA ALA A 219 -3.78 12.96 -25.34
C ALA A 219 -3.75 11.63 -24.56
N ASP A 220 -2.56 11.04 -24.35
CA ASP A 220 -2.41 9.68 -23.81
C ASP A 220 -1.61 9.61 -22.51
N SER A 221 -1.14 10.74 -22.01
CA SER A 221 -0.38 10.76 -20.75
C SER A 221 -0.45 12.12 -20.07
N ALA A 222 -0.29 12.11 -18.74
CA ALA A 222 -0.19 13.33 -17.96
C ALA A 222 0.80 13.17 -16.80
N LEU A 223 1.39 14.30 -16.40
CA LEU A 223 2.19 14.45 -15.20
C LEU A 223 1.48 15.42 -14.26
N LEU A 224 1.34 15.03 -13.01
CA LEU A 224 0.71 15.85 -11.96
C LEU A 224 1.68 15.98 -10.78
N GLY A 225 2.14 17.20 -10.51
CA GLY A 225 3.03 17.52 -9.41
C GLY A 225 2.32 17.51 -8.06
N LEU A 226 3.01 17.04 -7.02
CA LEU A 226 2.54 17.10 -5.63
C LEU A 226 3.71 17.33 -4.67
N PRO A 227 3.48 17.80 -3.43
CA PRO A 227 4.53 17.85 -2.42
C PRO A 227 5.08 16.45 -2.13
N ALA A 228 6.41 16.33 -2.07
CA ALA A 228 7.06 15.06 -1.73
C ALA A 228 6.73 14.59 -0.31
N ASP A 229 6.49 15.52 0.60
CA ASP A 229 6.03 15.28 1.97
C ASP A 229 4.84 16.21 2.28
N TRP A 230 3.63 15.67 2.11
CA TRP A 230 2.38 16.40 2.37
C TRP A 230 2.25 16.87 3.81
N ARG A 231 2.64 16.05 4.79
CA ARG A 231 2.53 16.41 6.21
C ARG A 231 3.38 17.65 6.52
N ARG A 232 4.63 17.64 6.06
CA ARG A 232 5.55 18.77 6.21
C ARG A 232 5.02 20.01 5.49
N PHE A 233 4.58 19.89 4.24
CA PHE A 233 4.01 20.98 3.47
C PHE A 233 2.80 21.60 4.18
N ARG A 234 1.86 20.80 4.63
CA ARG A 234 0.67 21.26 5.36
C ARG A 234 1.04 22.00 6.64
N SER A 235 1.99 21.49 7.42
CA SER A 235 2.43 22.12 8.65
C SER A 235 3.14 23.46 8.41
N SER A 236 3.88 23.60 7.32
CA SER A 236 4.60 24.83 6.97
C SER A 236 3.75 25.86 6.22
N SER A 237 2.66 25.45 5.58
CA SER A 237 1.84 26.30 4.72
C SER A 237 0.34 26.00 4.86
N PRO A 238 -0.23 26.04 6.09
CA PRO A 238 -1.61 25.60 6.33
C PRO A 238 -2.66 26.40 5.53
N ALA A 239 -2.44 27.70 5.33
CA ALA A 239 -3.35 28.57 4.59
C ALA A 239 -3.47 28.22 3.09
N THR A 240 -2.48 27.58 2.52
CA THR A 240 -2.45 27.18 1.10
C THR A 240 -2.70 25.69 0.87
N ALA A 241 -2.54 24.89 1.92
CA ALA A 241 -2.63 23.43 1.83
C ALA A 241 -3.99 22.96 1.30
N GLY A 242 -5.09 23.47 1.82
CA GLY A 242 -6.43 23.11 1.36
C GLY A 242 -6.63 23.38 -0.14
N ARG A 243 -6.29 24.58 -0.61
CA ARG A 243 -6.40 24.94 -2.04
C ARG A 243 -5.50 24.08 -2.93
N LEU A 244 -4.29 23.76 -2.48
CA LEU A 244 -3.39 22.89 -3.24
C LEU A 244 -3.91 21.47 -3.31
N ARG A 245 -4.41 20.94 -2.18
CA ARG A 245 -5.06 19.63 -2.11
C ARG A 245 -6.21 19.54 -3.13
N ASP A 246 -7.15 20.50 -3.09
CA ASP A 246 -8.32 20.49 -3.95
C ASP A 246 -7.93 20.58 -5.43
N ARG A 247 -6.90 21.35 -5.77
CA ARG A 247 -6.35 21.43 -7.13
C ARG A 247 -5.77 20.09 -7.59
N ILE A 248 -4.93 19.46 -6.77
CA ILE A 248 -4.31 18.16 -7.10
C ILE A 248 -5.40 17.10 -7.30
N LEU A 249 -6.36 17.03 -6.40
CA LEU A 249 -7.45 16.04 -6.48
C LEU A 249 -8.42 16.34 -7.62
N GLY A 250 -8.69 17.62 -7.94
CA GLY A 250 -9.46 18.02 -9.10
C GLY A 250 -8.82 17.53 -10.40
N HIS A 251 -7.54 17.83 -10.61
CA HIS A 251 -6.81 17.34 -11.78
C HIS A 251 -6.75 15.81 -11.85
N ALA A 252 -6.52 15.14 -10.72
CA ALA A 252 -6.53 13.67 -10.70
C ALA A 252 -7.90 13.11 -11.11
N GLN A 253 -9.00 13.69 -10.63
CA GLN A 253 -10.35 13.28 -10.99
C GLN A 253 -10.64 13.49 -12.48
N GLU A 254 -10.24 14.64 -13.04
CA GLU A 254 -10.39 14.94 -14.47
C GLU A 254 -9.65 13.91 -15.33
N LEU A 255 -8.39 13.57 -14.97
CA LEU A 255 -7.60 12.58 -15.68
C LEU A 255 -8.23 11.18 -15.63
N LEU A 256 -8.69 10.75 -14.45
CA LEU A 256 -9.35 9.46 -14.27
C LEU A 256 -10.67 9.39 -15.05
N ASN A 257 -11.47 10.47 -15.05
CA ASN A 257 -12.70 10.58 -15.84
C ASN A 257 -12.41 10.54 -17.36
N ALA A 258 -11.27 11.07 -17.79
CA ALA A 258 -10.81 11.00 -19.17
C ALA A 258 -10.27 9.61 -19.56
N GLY A 259 -10.30 8.64 -18.66
CA GLY A 259 -9.87 7.25 -18.89
C GLY A 259 -8.38 7.02 -18.76
N LEU A 260 -7.62 7.97 -18.19
CA LEU A 260 -6.24 7.73 -17.79
C LEU A 260 -6.20 7.07 -16.41
N VAL A 261 -5.15 6.28 -16.14
CA VAL A 261 -4.90 5.66 -14.83
C VAL A 261 -3.53 6.07 -14.32
N ALA A 262 -3.38 6.29 -13.02
CA ALA A 262 -2.06 6.57 -12.46
C ALA A 262 -1.27 5.27 -12.31
N VAL A 263 -0.05 5.24 -12.88
CA VAL A 263 0.81 4.05 -12.97
C VAL A 263 2.18 4.24 -12.32
N SER A 264 2.51 5.44 -11.89
CA SER A 264 3.79 5.75 -11.23
C SER A 264 3.62 6.97 -10.34
N CYS A 265 4.37 7.01 -9.24
CA CYS A 265 4.59 8.19 -8.43
C CYS A 265 6.05 8.23 -8.00
N ARG A 266 6.77 9.26 -8.41
CA ARG A 266 8.20 9.37 -8.13
C ARG A 266 8.54 10.68 -7.45
N ARG A 267 9.42 10.60 -6.51
CA ARG A 267 10.06 11.78 -5.93
C ARG A 267 11.08 12.34 -6.93
N LEU A 268 10.96 13.61 -7.24
CA LEU A 268 11.88 14.32 -8.13
C LEU A 268 13.04 14.97 -7.34
N ASP A 269 12.69 15.60 -6.22
CA ASP A 269 13.64 16.29 -5.35
C ASP A 269 13.15 16.23 -3.87
N ARG A 270 13.70 17.10 -3.03
CA ARG A 270 13.36 17.16 -1.61
C ARG A 270 11.89 17.53 -1.38
N ASP A 271 11.35 18.39 -2.20
CA ASP A 271 10.07 19.07 -1.98
C ASP A 271 8.96 18.60 -2.94
N THR A 272 9.33 17.97 -4.07
CA THR A 272 8.40 17.62 -5.14
C THR A 272 8.41 16.14 -5.47
N ALA A 273 7.22 15.59 -5.68
CA ALA A 273 6.98 14.29 -6.31
C ALA A 273 6.04 14.48 -7.52
N VAL A 274 5.95 13.48 -8.39
CA VAL A 274 5.12 13.53 -9.59
C VAL A 274 4.39 12.22 -9.81
N TYR A 275 3.08 12.30 -10.03
CA TYR A 275 2.30 11.22 -10.60
C TYR A 275 2.44 11.20 -12.11
N ARG A 276 2.48 10.00 -12.68
CA ARG A 276 2.31 9.76 -14.10
C ARG A 276 1.02 9.00 -14.35
N PHE A 277 0.17 9.58 -15.18
CA PHE A 277 -1.06 8.97 -15.69
C PHE A 277 -0.85 8.56 -17.15
N THR A 278 -1.48 7.46 -17.58
CA THR A 278 -1.44 6.98 -18.98
C THR A 278 -2.74 6.29 -19.35
N ARG A 279 -3.08 6.28 -20.65
CA ARG A 279 -4.15 5.42 -21.19
C ARG A 279 -3.73 3.96 -21.20
N GLU A 280 -2.43 3.71 -21.39
CA GLU A 280 -1.83 2.37 -21.34
C GLU A 280 -1.64 1.95 -19.89
N GLY A 281 -2.57 1.28 -19.33
CA GLY A 281 -2.51 0.76 -17.96
C GLY A 281 -3.69 -0.15 -17.68
N ARG A 282 -4.67 -0.14 -18.54
CA ARG A 282 -5.74 -1.13 -18.56
C ARG A 282 -5.23 -2.41 -19.20
N PRO A 283 -5.64 -3.58 -18.65
CA PRO A 283 -5.32 -4.88 -19.25
C PRO A 283 -5.85 -4.99 -20.67
#